data_6569fd4a31da379ab5c068300e82510d
#
_entry.id   6569fd4a31da379ab5c068300e82510d
#
_cell.length_a   1.000
_cell.length_b   1.000
_cell.length_c   1.000
_cell.angle_alpha   90.00
_cell.angle_beta   90.00
_cell.angle_gamma   90.00
#
_symmetry.space_group_name_H-M   'P 1'
#
loop_
_entity.id
_entity.type
_entity.pdbx_description
1 polymer ?
#
loop_
_entity_poly.entity_id
_entity_poly.type
_entity_poly.pdbx_seq_one_letter_code
_entity_poly.pdbx_strand_id
1 'polypeptide(L)'
;MSRRSSFADLMQAGRVAYTAGKRKMAHDLWREAANIDPYNEQVWLALLDVIESDSDKRVCLQNILAINPMNVQARRQLGKIDTRLQRSKQHQAEQTARSQGRQRVRRSLLRRALLLGVAIGLSGIFFGIVASIILYGGLL
;
A
#
# COMPACT_ATOMS: atom_id res chain seq x y z
N MET A 1 20.54 36.93 13.70
CA MET A 1 19.09 36.95 14.02
C MET A 1 18.35 36.42 12.80
N SER A 2 17.94 35.17 12.84
CA SER A 2 17.14 34.59 11.75
C SER A 2 15.76 35.23 11.77
N ARG A 3 15.40 35.99 10.72
CA ARG A 3 14.04 36.50 10.54
C ARG A 3 13.14 35.27 10.42
N ARG A 4 12.27 35.03 11.40
CA ARG A 4 11.19 34.05 11.24
C ARG A 4 10.36 34.51 10.04
N SER A 5 10.34 33.72 8.99
CA SER A 5 9.49 34.00 7.81
C SER A 5 8.05 34.12 8.31
N SER A 6 7.36 35.18 7.91
CA SER A 6 5.94 35.34 8.24
C SER A 6 5.09 34.38 7.39
N PHE A 7 3.86 34.10 7.81
CA PHE A 7 2.91 33.33 7.02
C PHE A 7 2.79 33.89 5.59
N ALA A 8 2.68 35.21 5.47
CA ALA A 8 2.54 35.87 4.16
C ALA A 8 3.79 35.69 3.28
N ASP A 9 4.99 35.78 3.88
CA ASP A 9 6.25 35.59 3.14
C ASP A 9 6.35 34.16 2.59
N LEU A 10 5.99 33.15 3.41
CA LEU A 10 6.00 31.75 3.02
C LEU A 10 4.97 31.45 1.92
N MET A 11 3.76 31.99 2.03
CA MET A 11 2.73 31.87 1.01
C MET A 11 3.16 32.48 -0.32
N GLN A 12 3.78 33.65 -0.29
CA GLN A 12 4.29 34.32 -1.48
C GLN A 12 5.48 33.57 -2.09
N ALA A 13 6.46 33.17 -1.28
CA ALA A 13 7.63 32.39 -1.74
C ALA A 13 7.19 31.05 -2.34
N GLY A 14 6.23 30.36 -1.74
CA GLY A 14 5.64 29.15 -2.27
C GLY A 14 5.01 29.35 -3.64
N ARG A 15 4.27 30.45 -3.82
CA ARG A 15 3.65 30.81 -5.09
C ARG A 15 4.69 31.07 -6.19
N VAL A 16 5.76 31.78 -5.84
CA VAL A 16 6.90 32.03 -6.77
C VAL A 16 7.59 30.70 -7.14
N ALA A 17 7.82 29.83 -6.17
CA ALA A 17 8.40 28.52 -6.42
C ALA A 17 7.50 27.66 -7.33
N TYR A 18 6.19 27.69 -7.10
CA TYR A 18 5.20 26.97 -7.91
C TYR A 18 5.18 27.44 -9.36
N THR A 19 5.13 28.75 -9.59
CA THR A 19 5.17 29.31 -10.96
C THR A 19 6.49 29.05 -11.67
N ALA A 20 7.60 28.91 -10.92
CA ALA A 20 8.91 28.50 -11.44
C ALA A 20 9.01 26.98 -11.68
N GLY A 21 7.93 26.20 -11.52
CA GLY A 21 7.91 24.74 -11.69
C GLY A 21 8.57 23.94 -10.56
N LYS A 22 9.03 24.60 -9.50
CA LYS A 22 9.71 23.99 -8.34
C LYS A 22 8.68 23.44 -7.32
N ARG A 23 7.91 22.42 -7.70
CA ARG A 23 6.79 21.90 -6.92
C ARG A 23 7.17 21.47 -5.50
N LYS A 24 8.31 20.79 -5.35
CA LYS A 24 8.80 20.34 -4.04
C LYS A 24 9.08 21.53 -3.12
N MET A 25 9.76 22.57 -3.64
CA MET A 25 10.04 23.77 -2.86
C MET A 25 8.74 24.50 -2.45
N ALA A 26 7.78 24.61 -3.38
CA ALA A 26 6.46 25.18 -3.09
C ALA A 26 5.74 24.41 -1.98
N HIS A 27 5.76 23.08 -2.07
CA HIS A 27 5.19 22.19 -1.06
C HIS A 27 5.80 22.43 0.34
N ASP A 28 7.13 22.48 0.43
CA ASP A 28 7.84 22.65 1.71
C ASP A 28 7.54 24.01 2.33
N LEU A 29 7.51 25.10 1.53
CA LEU A 29 7.17 26.45 1.97
C LEU A 29 5.70 26.55 2.44
N TRP A 30 4.77 25.99 1.72
CA TRP A 30 3.36 26.00 2.12
C TRP A 30 3.09 25.10 3.32
N ARG A 31 3.83 24.00 3.47
CA ARG A 31 3.77 23.18 4.67
C ARG A 31 4.27 23.92 5.91
N GLU A 32 5.33 24.72 5.76
CA GLU A 32 5.81 25.60 6.83
C GLU A 32 4.77 26.70 7.16
N ALA A 33 4.13 27.27 6.14
CA ALA A 33 3.02 28.21 6.35
C ALA A 33 1.83 27.57 7.08
N ALA A 34 1.47 26.32 6.76
CA ALA A 34 0.41 25.58 7.45
C ALA A 34 0.73 25.29 8.93
N ASN A 35 2.01 25.20 9.30
CA ASN A 35 2.42 25.07 10.69
C ASN A 35 2.25 26.39 11.47
N ILE A 36 2.30 27.55 10.79
CA ILE A 36 2.10 28.85 11.40
C ILE A 36 0.60 29.15 11.58
N ASP A 37 -0.19 28.93 10.52
CA ASP A 37 -1.63 29.16 10.54
C ASP A 37 -2.37 27.96 9.90
N PRO A 38 -2.67 26.91 10.71
CA PRO A 38 -3.33 25.71 10.23
C PRO A 38 -4.82 25.92 9.92
N TYR A 39 -5.43 27.00 10.36
CA TYR A 39 -6.84 27.32 10.12
C TYR A 39 -7.08 28.17 8.89
N ASN A 40 -6.06 28.45 8.12
CA ASN A 40 -6.18 29.20 6.90
C ASN A 40 -6.47 28.26 5.72
N GLU A 41 -7.70 28.36 5.16
CA GLU A 41 -8.12 27.51 4.05
C GLU A 41 -7.18 27.63 2.82
N GLN A 42 -6.63 28.82 2.57
CA GLN A 42 -5.81 29.08 1.37
C GLN A 42 -4.51 28.27 1.34
N VAL A 43 -3.90 27.99 2.50
CA VAL A 43 -2.68 27.18 2.55
C VAL A 43 -2.95 25.74 2.18
N TRP A 44 -4.09 25.18 2.60
CA TRP A 44 -4.48 23.81 2.24
C TRP A 44 -4.87 23.69 0.78
N LEU A 45 -5.51 24.72 0.21
CA LEU A 45 -5.79 24.80 -1.23
C LEU A 45 -4.49 24.83 -2.04
N ALA A 46 -3.51 25.65 -1.61
CA ALA A 46 -2.20 25.70 -2.27
C ALA A 46 -1.45 24.36 -2.18
N LEU A 47 -1.46 23.71 -1.02
CA LEU A 47 -0.86 22.37 -0.84
C LEU A 47 -1.54 21.34 -1.76
N LEU A 48 -2.85 21.39 -1.92
CA LEU A 48 -3.60 20.47 -2.78
C LEU A 48 -3.12 20.48 -4.23
N ASP A 49 -2.65 21.64 -4.73
CA ASP A 49 -2.16 21.80 -6.11
C ASP A 49 -0.80 21.13 -6.37
N VAL A 50 0.00 20.92 -5.32
CA VAL A 50 1.36 20.35 -5.43
C VAL A 50 1.46 18.91 -4.97
N ILE A 51 0.50 18.42 -4.20
CA ILE A 51 0.46 17.05 -3.70
C ILE A 51 -0.01 16.11 -4.82
N GLU A 52 0.69 14.99 -4.99
CA GLU A 52 0.34 13.97 -6.00
C GLU A 52 -0.42 12.79 -5.38
N SER A 53 -0.06 12.42 -4.16
CA SER A 53 -0.65 11.28 -3.44
C SER A 53 -2.14 11.50 -3.11
N ASP A 54 -3.00 10.58 -3.50
CA ASP A 54 -4.43 10.63 -3.16
C ASP A 54 -4.65 10.55 -1.63
N SER A 55 -3.79 9.88 -0.86
CA SER A 55 -3.87 9.86 0.61
C SER A 55 -3.61 11.24 1.21
N ASP A 56 -2.60 11.96 0.72
CA ASP A 56 -2.25 13.27 1.25
C ASP A 56 -3.24 14.34 0.78
N LYS A 57 -3.73 14.24 -0.48
CA LYS A 57 -4.86 15.07 -0.96
C LYS A 57 -6.09 14.92 -0.09
N ARG A 58 -6.38 13.68 0.34
CA ARG A 58 -7.50 13.41 1.25
C ARG A 58 -7.37 14.19 2.56
N VAL A 59 -6.17 14.21 3.16
CA VAL A 59 -5.90 14.97 4.40
C VAL A 59 -6.10 16.47 4.18
N CYS A 60 -5.55 17.02 3.08
CA CYS A 60 -5.76 18.44 2.76
C CYS A 60 -7.24 18.79 2.59
N LEU A 61 -8.00 17.97 1.87
CA LEU A 61 -9.44 18.19 1.66
C LEU A 61 -10.23 18.07 2.96
N GLN A 62 -9.84 17.18 3.87
CA GLN A 62 -10.45 17.09 5.19
C GLN A 62 -10.19 18.35 6.03
N ASN A 63 -8.97 18.91 5.99
CA ASN A 63 -8.65 20.17 6.66
C ASN A 63 -9.42 21.34 6.06
N ILE A 64 -9.53 21.42 4.73
CA ILE A 64 -10.37 22.43 4.05
C ILE A 64 -11.82 22.36 4.53
N LEU A 65 -12.39 21.15 4.61
CA LEU A 65 -13.77 20.97 5.05
C LEU A 65 -13.96 21.19 6.56
N ALA A 66 -12.93 20.98 7.37
CA ALA A 66 -12.96 21.32 8.80
C ALA A 66 -13.00 22.83 9.01
N ILE A 67 -12.31 23.60 8.15
CA ILE A 67 -12.29 25.07 8.18
C ILE A 67 -13.53 25.64 7.53
N ASN A 68 -13.89 25.14 6.35
CA ASN A 68 -15.02 25.58 5.55
C ASN A 68 -15.92 24.40 5.11
N PRO A 69 -16.88 23.99 5.95
CA PRO A 69 -17.77 22.86 5.65
C PRO A 69 -18.63 23.08 4.40
N MET A 70 -18.82 24.32 3.95
CA MET A 70 -19.62 24.67 2.77
C MET A 70 -18.84 24.61 1.46
N ASN A 71 -17.54 24.26 1.49
CA ASN A 71 -16.76 24.12 0.28
C ASN A 71 -17.20 22.87 -0.52
N VAL A 72 -18.16 23.09 -1.43
CA VAL A 72 -18.76 22.04 -2.28
C VAL A 72 -17.70 21.34 -3.15
N GLN A 73 -16.69 22.09 -3.62
CA GLN A 73 -15.64 21.55 -4.47
C GLN A 73 -14.74 20.59 -3.71
N ALA A 74 -14.32 20.94 -2.50
CA ALA A 74 -13.55 20.07 -1.63
C ALA A 74 -14.32 18.78 -1.30
N ARG A 75 -15.62 18.90 -0.99
CA ARG A 75 -16.48 17.73 -0.72
C ARG A 75 -16.59 16.79 -1.92
N ARG A 76 -16.77 17.31 -3.12
CA ARG A 76 -16.82 16.50 -4.35
C ARG A 76 -15.49 15.83 -4.65
N GLN A 77 -14.37 16.52 -4.46
CA GLN A 77 -13.04 15.95 -4.67
C GLN A 77 -12.73 14.86 -3.66
N LEU A 78 -13.07 15.08 -2.38
CA LEU A 78 -12.89 14.07 -1.32
C LEU A 78 -13.67 12.79 -1.64
N GLY A 79 -14.93 12.88 -2.07
CA GLY A 79 -15.71 11.71 -2.45
C GLY A 79 -15.11 10.92 -3.62
N LYS A 80 -14.52 11.61 -4.61
CA LYS A 80 -13.82 10.95 -5.72
C LYS A 80 -12.55 10.21 -5.24
N ILE A 81 -11.78 10.84 -4.36
CA ILE A 81 -10.56 10.26 -3.81
C ILE A 81 -10.89 9.06 -2.93
N ASP A 82 -11.88 9.17 -2.04
CA ASP A 82 -12.32 8.06 -1.19
C ASP A 82 -12.75 6.85 -2.02
N THR A 83 -13.50 7.07 -3.09
CA THR A 83 -13.89 5.99 -4.02
C THR A 83 -12.67 5.33 -4.69
N ARG A 84 -11.66 6.10 -5.13
CA ARG A 84 -10.43 5.57 -5.71
C ARG A 84 -9.63 4.75 -4.71
N LEU A 85 -9.45 5.27 -3.50
CA LEU A 85 -8.72 4.60 -2.42
C LEU A 85 -9.41 3.29 -2.00
N GLN A 86 -10.74 3.26 -1.96
CA GLN A 86 -11.49 2.04 -1.69
C GLN A 86 -11.30 0.99 -2.78
N ARG A 87 -11.40 1.39 -4.05
CA ARG A 87 -11.16 0.49 -5.19
C ARG A 87 -9.74 -0.09 -5.17
N SER A 88 -8.73 0.74 -4.93
CA SER A 88 -7.34 0.27 -4.86
C SER A 88 -7.12 -0.73 -3.74
N LYS A 89 -7.71 -0.52 -2.56
CA LYS A 89 -7.67 -1.47 -1.44
C LYS A 89 -8.36 -2.79 -1.77
N GLN A 90 -9.52 -2.74 -2.44
CA GLN A 90 -10.24 -3.94 -2.87
C GLN A 90 -9.41 -4.77 -3.86
N HIS A 91 -8.83 -4.13 -4.89
CA HIS A 91 -7.96 -4.80 -5.85
C HIS A 91 -6.72 -5.42 -5.19
N GLN A 92 -6.09 -4.72 -4.24
CA GLN A 92 -4.97 -5.27 -3.48
C GLN A 92 -5.39 -6.48 -2.64
N ALA A 93 -6.53 -6.41 -1.95
CA ALA A 93 -7.06 -7.52 -1.17
C ALA A 93 -7.38 -8.75 -2.04
N GLU A 94 -7.99 -8.55 -3.22
CA GLU A 94 -8.26 -9.63 -4.17
C GLU A 94 -6.98 -10.26 -4.71
N GLN A 95 -5.97 -9.46 -5.05
CA GLN A 95 -4.67 -9.95 -5.52
C GLN A 95 -3.97 -10.77 -4.43
N THR A 96 -4.01 -10.28 -3.19
CA THR A 96 -3.43 -10.98 -2.03
C THR A 96 -4.17 -12.30 -1.78
N ALA A 97 -5.49 -12.31 -1.83
CA ALA A 97 -6.30 -13.52 -1.66
C ALA A 97 -6.01 -14.55 -2.76
N ARG A 98 -5.91 -14.10 -4.02
CA ARG A 98 -5.57 -14.98 -5.16
C ARG A 98 -4.16 -15.58 -5.03
N SER A 99 -3.17 -14.79 -4.62
CA SER A 99 -1.80 -15.27 -4.42
C SER A 99 -1.71 -16.27 -3.28
N GLN A 100 -2.40 -16.03 -2.16
CA GLN A 100 -2.48 -16.96 -1.03
C GLN A 100 -3.20 -18.26 -1.40
N GLY A 101 -4.29 -18.16 -2.17
CA GLY A 101 -5.01 -19.33 -2.69
C GLY A 101 -4.11 -20.24 -3.54
N ARG A 102 -3.35 -19.65 -4.47
CA ARG A 102 -2.38 -20.40 -5.30
C ARG A 102 -1.28 -21.06 -4.47
N GLN A 103 -0.76 -20.37 -3.44
CA GLN A 103 0.24 -20.96 -2.55
C GLN A 103 -0.32 -22.12 -1.72
N ARG A 104 -1.54 -22.03 -1.21
CA ARG A 104 -2.21 -23.11 -0.47
C ARG A 104 -2.38 -24.36 -1.34
N VAL A 105 -2.88 -24.19 -2.56
CA VAL A 105 -3.05 -25.31 -3.52
C VAL A 105 -1.71 -25.95 -3.84
N ARG A 106 -0.66 -25.14 -4.12
CA ARG A 106 0.66 -25.67 -4.41
C ARG A 106 1.27 -26.45 -3.24
N ARG A 107 1.11 -25.95 -2.01
CA ARG A 107 1.57 -26.65 -0.79
C ARG A 107 0.79 -27.95 -0.56
N SER A 108 -0.51 -27.99 -0.83
CA SER A 108 -1.30 -29.21 -0.68
C SER A 108 -0.92 -30.27 -1.70
N LEU A 109 -0.64 -29.88 -2.94
CA LEU A 109 -0.16 -30.80 -3.99
C LEU A 109 1.23 -31.36 -3.66
N LEU A 110 2.14 -30.51 -3.19
CA LEU A 110 3.47 -30.96 -2.75
C LEU A 110 3.39 -31.97 -1.60
N ARG A 111 2.54 -31.71 -0.61
CA ARG A 111 2.33 -32.65 0.53
C ARG A 111 1.77 -33.99 0.04
N ARG A 112 0.79 -33.99 -0.88
CA ARG A 112 0.22 -35.21 -1.44
C ARG A 112 1.24 -35.98 -2.28
N ALA A 113 2.04 -35.30 -3.10
CA ALA A 113 3.11 -35.92 -3.87
C ALA A 113 4.18 -36.55 -2.97
N LEU A 114 4.55 -35.88 -1.88
CA LEU A 114 5.53 -36.38 -0.92
C LEU A 114 5.01 -37.63 -0.19
N LEU A 115 3.76 -37.61 0.25
CA LEU A 115 3.10 -38.74 0.91
C LEU A 115 3.03 -39.97 -0.03
N LEU A 116 2.66 -39.75 -1.30
CA LEU A 116 2.64 -40.84 -2.29
C LEU A 116 4.04 -41.40 -2.56
N GLY A 117 5.06 -40.54 -2.66
CA GLY A 117 6.46 -40.97 -2.82
C GLY A 117 6.96 -41.84 -1.66
N VAL A 118 6.65 -41.42 -0.43
CA VAL A 118 7.00 -42.20 0.79
C VAL A 118 6.26 -43.55 0.81
N ALA A 119 4.97 -43.58 0.48
CA ALA A 119 4.19 -44.82 0.45
C ALA A 119 4.74 -45.83 -0.57
N ILE A 120 5.10 -45.37 -1.78
CA ILE A 120 5.71 -46.22 -2.83
C ILE A 120 7.10 -46.69 -2.38
N GLY A 121 7.92 -45.83 -1.78
CA GLY A 121 9.25 -46.19 -1.29
C GLY A 121 9.19 -47.26 -0.19
N LEU A 122 8.30 -47.14 0.79
CA LEU A 122 8.12 -48.13 1.86
C LEU A 122 7.61 -49.47 1.32
N SER A 123 6.68 -49.44 0.33
CA SER A 123 6.20 -50.65 -0.33
C SER A 123 7.34 -51.38 -1.05
N GLY A 124 8.24 -50.68 -1.77
CA GLY A 124 9.39 -51.27 -2.44
C GLY A 124 10.36 -51.93 -1.45
N ILE A 125 10.64 -51.30 -0.31
CA ILE A 125 11.49 -51.90 0.75
C ILE A 125 10.87 -53.18 1.31
N PHE A 126 9.57 -53.16 1.60
CA PHE A 126 8.84 -54.33 2.09
C PHE A 126 8.88 -55.52 1.12
N PHE A 127 8.59 -55.28 -0.16
CA PHE A 127 8.71 -56.30 -1.19
C PHE A 127 10.15 -56.83 -1.35
N GLY A 128 11.16 -55.96 -1.27
CA GLY A 128 12.57 -56.35 -1.32
C GLY A 128 12.95 -57.27 -0.17
N ILE A 129 12.53 -56.96 1.05
CA ILE A 129 12.80 -57.79 2.24
C ILE A 129 12.09 -59.15 2.09
N VAL A 130 10.83 -59.19 1.70
CA VAL A 130 10.08 -60.46 1.52
C VAL A 130 10.72 -61.31 0.42
N ALA A 131 11.10 -60.75 -0.69
CA ALA A 131 11.79 -61.48 -1.78
C ALA A 131 13.15 -62.02 -1.33
N SER A 132 13.90 -61.28 -0.53
CA SER A 132 15.18 -61.71 0.06
C SER A 132 15.01 -62.92 0.98
N ILE A 133 13.99 -62.85 1.86
CA ILE A 133 13.68 -63.96 2.77
C ILE A 133 13.29 -65.24 2.01
N ILE A 134 12.48 -65.13 0.94
CA ILE A 134 12.08 -66.26 0.14
C ILE A 134 13.22 -66.87 -0.65
N LEU A 135 14.10 -66.06 -1.21
CA LEU A 135 15.25 -66.52 -2.01
C LEU A 135 16.39 -67.11 -1.15
N TYR A 136 16.65 -66.56 0.03
CA TYR A 136 17.74 -66.99 0.88
C TYR A 136 17.32 -67.85 2.10
N GLY A 137 16.05 -67.79 2.51
CA GLY A 137 15.52 -68.59 3.61
C GLY A 137 15.18 -70.03 3.23
N GLY A 138 15.24 -70.43 1.94
CA GLY A 138 15.03 -71.77 1.45
C GLY A 138 16.31 -72.66 1.41
N LEU A 139 17.40 -72.20 2.00
CA LEU A 139 18.72 -72.89 2.00
C LEU A 139 19.19 -73.31 3.44
N LEU A 140 18.25 -73.45 4.36
CA LEU A 140 18.42 -74.09 5.67
C LEU A 140 17.32 -75.19 5.78
#